data_a83cee0f76ed3b69a8b0de1c0f64fdff
#
_entry.id   a83cee0f76ed3b69a8b0de1c0f64fdff
#
_cell.length_a   1.000
_cell.length_b   1.000
_cell.length_c   1.000
_cell.angle_alpha   90.00
_cell.angle_beta   90.00
_cell.angle_gamma   90.00
#
_symmetry.space_group_name_H-M   'P 1'
#
loop_
_entity.id
_entity.type
_entity.pdbx_description
1 polymer ?
#
loop_
_entity_poly.entity_id
_entity_poly.type
_entity_poly.pdbx_seq_one_letter_code
_entity_poly.pdbx_strand_id
1 'polypeptide(L)'
;MKFSSRKKEILKQVILNFIDKAEPVSSQVLVENLKNEISSATIRKEMADLEDMGYLSHPHTSAGRIPTDAGYRYYVDNVIYDGKKYIKEEKGDITPLNLPVNREMDLETILALSTDTLSKFTNYLSMIVAPEINQVRLRHIELLKFEDNDYLFVLITDSGRVYKKKFSITGGYNDLDLQRITNLLNSQARGKLINEIAFENTIKIAENEKYLIFLINKIIDMIKSCGDGFNSYNRVFIRGTFCIFKDPEFLDFNKMKKIMDVLENEYLLMKILLSYSGENEISVKIGSEIYGTETDDLSLVASKYKINGNSSGSIGILGPKRMDYLKVISILGRFSSKLTDLLYHKT
;
A
#
# COMPACT_ATOMS: atom_id res chain seq x y z
N MET A 1 -5.34 17.50 -26.52
CA MET A 1 -6.45 17.37 -27.48
C MET A 1 -7.75 17.13 -26.71
N LYS A 2 -8.82 17.90 -26.92
CA LYS A 2 -10.10 17.61 -26.26
C LYS A 2 -10.89 16.63 -27.16
N PHE A 3 -11.17 15.44 -26.65
CA PHE A 3 -12.08 14.52 -27.33
C PHE A 3 -13.50 15.10 -27.44
N SER A 4 -14.21 14.75 -28.55
CA SER A 4 -15.65 14.97 -28.57
C SER A 4 -16.34 14.16 -27.48
N SER A 5 -17.51 14.62 -27.01
CA SER A 5 -18.30 13.88 -26.02
C SER A 5 -18.61 12.45 -26.46
N ARG A 6 -18.86 12.27 -27.75
CA ARG A 6 -19.10 10.96 -28.38
C ARG A 6 -17.87 10.04 -28.26
N LYS A 7 -16.68 10.55 -28.63
CA LYS A 7 -15.44 9.77 -28.60
C LYS A 7 -15.08 9.34 -27.18
N LYS A 8 -15.32 10.21 -26.19
CA LYS A 8 -15.17 9.90 -24.77
C LYS A 8 -16.10 8.76 -24.35
N GLU A 9 -17.37 8.82 -24.73
CA GLU A 9 -18.35 7.81 -24.38
C GLU A 9 -18.04 6.47 -25.02
N ILE A 10 -17.64 6.45 -26.31
CA ILE A 10 -17.23 5.21 -26.99
C ILE A 10 -16.02 4.58 -26.30
N LEU A 11 -14.97 5.35 -25.98
CA LEU A 11 -13.79 4.83 -25.27
C LEU A 11 -14.18 4.26 -23.90
N LYS A 12 -15.01 4.98 -23.15
CA LYS A 12 -15.52 4.52 -21.85
C LYS A 12 -16.29 3.20 -21.99
N GLN A 13 -17.17 3.08 -22.97
CA GLN A 13 -17.94 1.86 -23.21
C GLN A 13 -17.08 0.67 -23.65
N VAL A 14 -16.05 0.90 -24.47
CA VAL A 14 -15.06 -0.15 -24.80
C VAL A 14 -14.37 -0.64 -23.53
N ILE A 15 -13.90 0.27 -22.69
CA ILE A 15 -13.17 -0.10 -21.46
C ILE A 15 -14.08 -0.87 -20.50
N LEU A 16 -15.29 -0.38 -20.24
CA LEU A 16 -16.23 -1.05 -19.34
C LEU A 16 -16.60 -2.46 -19.82
N ASN A 17 -16.85 -2.64 -21.12
CA ASN A 17 -17.13 -3.97 -21.67
C ASN A 17 -15.92 -4.89 -21.57
N PHE A 18 -14.73 -4.37 -21.84
CA PHE A 18 -13.52 -5.18 -21.75
C PHE A 18 -13.19 -5.57 -20.28
N ILE A 19 -13.44 -4.68 -19.33
CA ILE A 19 -13.33 -4.99 -17.89
C ILE A 19 -14.28 -6.14 -17.52
N ASP A 20 -15.51 -6.10 -18.00
CA ASP A 20 -16.54 -7.09 -17.67
C ASP A 20 -16.30 -8.45 -18.33
N LYS A 21 -16.01 -8.47 -19.63
CA LYS A 21 -16.01 -9.72 -20.44
C LYS A 21 -14.62 -10.27 -20.78
N ALA A 22 -13.56 -9.47 -20.67
CA ALA A 22 -12.21 -9.80 -21.12
C ALA A 22 -12.11 -10.16 -22.63
N GLU A 23 -13.06 -9.74 -23.45
CA GLU A 23 -13.14 -10.03 -24.86
C GLU A 23 -13.04 -8.74 -25.70
N PRO A 24 -12.37 -8.80 -26.89
CA PRO A 24 -12.31 -7.65 -27.77
C PRO A 24 -13.71 -7.13 -28.13
N VAL A 25 -13.90 -5.82 -28.00
CA VAL A 25 -15.22 -5.18 -28.12
C VAL A 25 -15.50 -4.82 -29.58
N SER A 26 -16.59 -5.34 -30.16
CA SER A 26 -17.03 -5.03 -31.49
C SER A 26 -17.91 -3.77 -31.54
N SER A 27 -18.00 -3.11 -32.71
CA SER A 27 -18.93 -1.98 -32.89
C SER A 27 -20.39 -2.35 -32.66
N GLN A 28 -20.75 -3.62 -32.88
CA GLN A 28 -22.12 -4.09 -32.71
C GLN A 28 -22.53 -4.14 -31.23
N VAL A 29 -21.65 -4.62 -30.37
CA VAL A 29 -21.83 -4.57 -28.89
C VAL A 29 -22.03 -3.14 -28.40
N LEU A 30 -21.29 -2.18 -28.96
CA LEU A 30 -21.43 -0.77 -28.58
C LEU A 30 -22.72 -0.13 -29.05
N VAL A 31 -23.26 -0.54 -30.24
CA VAL A 31 -24.58 -0.08 -30.69
C VAL A 31 -25.66 -0.44 -29.67
N GLU A 32 -25.65 -1.69 -29.18
CA GLU A 32 -26.60 -2.15 -28.19
C GLU A 32 -26.46 -1.36 -26.85
N ASN A 33 -25.24 -1.19 -26.37
CA ASN A 33 -24.97 -0.48 -25.12
C ASN A 33 -25.33 1.02 -25.18
N LEU A 34 -25.18 1.64 -26.38
CA LEU A 34 -25.54 3.04 -26.62
C LEU A 34 -27.01 3.19 -27.08
N LYS A 35 -27.87 2.19 -26.78
CA LYS A 35 -29.32 2.20 -27.06
C LYS A 35 -29.69 2.55 -28.50
N ASN A 36 -28.86 2.14 -29.48
CA ASN A 36 -29.01 2.42 -30.89
C ASN A 36 -29.02 3.92 -31.30
N GLU A 37 -28.50 4.80 -30.44
CA GLU A 37 -28.39 6.23 -30.73
C GLU A 37 -27.35 6.56 -31.79
N ILE A 38 -26.38 5.64 -32.05
CA ILE A 38 -25.26 5.82 -32.96
C ILE A 38 -25.15 4.62 -33.89
N SER A 39 -24.99 4.87 -35.19
CA SER A 39 -24.85 3.79 -36.20
C SER A 39 -23.53 3.02 -36.03
N SER A 40 -23.55 1.71 -36.33
CA SER A 40 -22.34 0.87 -36.29
C SER A 40 -21.20 1.40 -37.17
N ALA A 41 -21.52 2.02 -38.29
CA ALA A 41 -20.51 2.65 -39.18
C ALA A 41 -19.82 3.83 -38.49
N THR A 42 -20.58 4.67 -37.77
CA THR A 42 -20.03 5.80 -37.00
C THR A 42 -19.16 5.32 -35.86
N ILE A 43 -19.64 4.30 -35.14
CA ILE A 43 -18.85 3.71 -34.02
C ILE A 43 -17.53 3.13 -34.55
N ARG A 44 -17.54 2.40 -35.67
CA ARG A 44 -16.31 1.88 -36.29
C ARG A 44 -15.32 2.99 -36.63
N LYS A 45 -15.79 4.09 -37.17
CA LYS A 45 -14.93 5.24 -37.48
C LYS A 45 -14.32 5.84 -36.23
N GLU A 46 -15.10 6.08 -35.19
CA GLU A 46 -14.60 6.62 -33.94
C GLU A 46 -13.63 5.67 -33.23
N MET A 47 -13.85 4.34 -33.30
CA MET A 47 -12.93 3.33 -32.77
C MET A 47 -11.62 3.31 -33.57
N ALA A 48 -11.65 3.46 -34.89
CA ALA A 48 -10.45 3.57 -35.73
C ALA A 48 -9.65 4.84 -35.38
N ASP A 49 -10.33 5.98 -35.24
CA ASP A 49 -9.68 7.22 -34.80
C ASP A 49 -9.03 7.08 -33.42
N LEU A 50 -9.68 6.39 -32.46
CA LEU A 50 -9.14 6.11 -31.15
C LEU A 50 -7.92 5.17 -31.19
N GLU A 51 -7.91 4.24 -32.13
CA GLU A 51 -6.79 3.36 -32.40
C GLU A 51 -5.61 4.14 -33.00
N ASP A 52 -5.85 4.97 -34.02
CA ASP A 52 -4.83 5.84 -34.62
C ASP A 52 -4.21 6.80 -33.57
N MET A 53 -4.99 7.19 -32.59
CA MET A 53 -4.52 8.00 -31.44
C MET A 53 -3.82 7.18 -30.35
N GLY A 54 -3.77 5.84 -30.45
CA GLY A 54 -3.11 4.96 -29.49
C GLY A 54 -3.90 4.63 -28.22
N TYR A 55 -5.20 4.95 -28.14
CA TYR A 55 -6.04 4.62 -26.96
C TYR A 55 -6.69 3.24 -27.04
N LEU A 56 -6.84 2.72 -28.25
CA LEU A 56 -7.31 1.37 -28.53
C LEU A 56 -6.28 0.62 -29.37
N SER A 57 -6.36 -0.69 -29.36
CA SER A 57 -5.62 -1.58 -30.28
C SER A 57 -6.49 -2.76 -30.67
N HIS A 58 -6.08 -3.54 -31.67
CA HIS A 58 -6.72 -4.80 -31.95
C HIS A 58 -5.73 -5.97 -31.89
N PRO A 59 -6.09 -7.05 -31.20
CA PRO A 59 -5.18 -8.18 -31.03
C PRO A 59 -4.97 -8.97 -32.35
N HIS A 60 -5.98 -8.98 -33.26
CA HIS A 60 -5.94 -9.64 -34.58
C HIS A 60 -6.84 -8.90 -35.54
N THR A 61 -6.53 -9.01 -36.84
CA THR A 61 -7.19 -8.28 -37.95
C THR A 61 -8.72 -8.42 -38.04
N SER A 62 -9.30 -9.49 -37.50
CA SER A 62 -10.75 -9.74 -37.47
C SER A 62 -11.41 -9.53 -36.11
N ALA A 63 -10.63 -9.18 -35.09
CA ALA A 63 -11.14 -8.99 -33.74
C ALA A 63 -11.69 -7.57 -33.53
N GLY A 64 -12.50 -7.39 -32.45
CA GLY A 64 -12.89 -6.08 -31.96
C GLY A 64 -11.68 -5.25 -31.47
N ARG A 65 -11.92 -4.23 -30.67
CA ARG A 65 -10.87 -3.38 -30.09
C ARG A 65 -10.70 -3.68 -28.61
N ILE A 66 -9.46 -3.55 -28.12
CA ILE A 66 -9.10 -3.63 -26.70
C ILE A 66 -8.46 -2.31 -26.27
N PRO A 67 -8.58 -1.90 -25.00
CA PRO A 67 -7.91 -0.71 -24.47
C PRO A 67 -6.40 -0.90 -24.40
N THR A 68 -5.65 0.17 -24.68
CA THR A 68 -4.22 0.29 -24.38
C THR A 68 -4.00 0.87 -23.00
N ASP A 69 -2.75 0.91 -22.50
CA ASP A 69 -2.40 1.59 -21.25
C ASP A 69 -2.81 3.06 -21.29
N ALA A 70 -2.63 3.74 -22.43
CA ALA A 70 -3.09 5.12 -22.65
C ALA A 70 -4.62 5.25 -22.59
N GLY A 71 -5.35 4.25 -23.10
CA GLY A 71 -6.81 4.19 -23.00
C GLY A 71 -7.27 4.08 -21.55
N TYR A 72 -6.70 3.14 -20.79
CA TYR A 72 -7.00 3.00 -19.36
C TYR A 72 -6.62 4.24 -18.58
N ARG A 73 -5.44 4.84 -18.85
CA ARG A 73 -5.01 6.09 -18.18
C ARG A 73 -6.01 7.21 -18.40
N TYR A 74 -6.43 7.41 -19.66
CA TYR A 74 -7.45 8.42 -19.98
C TYR A 74 -8.76 8.18 -19.21
N TYR A 75 -9.20 6.93 -19.14
CA TYR A 75 -10.41 6.55 -18.40
C TYR A 75 -10.26 6.83 -16.90
N VAL A 76 -9.17 6.39 -16.31
CA VAL A 76 -8.89 6.57 -14.87
C VAL A 76 -8.80 8.04 -14.50
N ASP A 77 -8.12 8.88 -15.29
CA ASP A 77 -8.00 10.31 -15.04
C ASP A 77 -9.36 11.00 -15.03
N ASN A 78 -10.28 10.60 -15.93
CA ASN A 78 -11.65 11.10 -15.93
C ASN A 78 -12.45 10.56 -14.72
N VAL A 79 -12.29 9.27 -14.39
CA VAL A 79 -12.95 8.65 -13.22
C VAL A 79 -12.47 9.29 -11.92
N ILE A 80 -11.17 9.52 -11.76
CA ILE A 80 -10.62 10.19 -10.57
C ILE A 80 -11.10 11.64 -10.50
N TYR A 81 -11.15 12.33 -11.64
CA TYR A 81 -11.60 13.73 -11.71
C TYR A 81 -13.09 13.86 -11.38
N ASP A 82 -13.92 13.00 -11.96
CA ASP A 82 -15.35 12.93 -11.65
C ASP A 82 -15.61 12.25 -10.30
N GLY A 83 -14.76 11.30 -9.90
CA GLY A 83 -14.89 10.50 -8.68
C GLY A 83 -14.75 11.29 -7.38
N LYS A 84 -14.04 12.43 -7.39
CA LYS A 84 -14.13 13.40 -6.27
C LYS A 84 -15.57 13.86 -6.00
N LYS A 85 -16.42 13.82 -7.02
CA LYS A 85 -17.85 14.08 -6.94
C LYS A 85 -18.63 12.82 -6.53
N TYR A 86 -18.29 11.65 -7.08
CA TYR A 86 -18.95 10.37 -6.79
C TYR A 86 -18.65 9.82 -5.38
N ILE A 87 -17.41 9.96 -4.88
CA ILE A 87 -17.06 9.54 -3.49
C ILE A 87 -17.89 10.31 -2.45
N LYS A 88 -18.34 11.54 -2.78
CA LYS A 88 -19.23 12.33 -1.92
C LYS A 88 -20.72 12.01 -2.09
N GLU A 89 -21.15 11.48 -3.22
CA GLU A 89 -22.57 11.31 -3.57
C GLU A 89 -23.09 9.87 -3.47
N GLU A 90 -22.25 8.85 -3.65
CA GLU A 90 -22.70 7.47 -3.46
C GLU A 90 -22.86 7.08 -1.99
N LYS A 91 -24.04 7.40 -1.45
CA LYS A 91 -24.65 6.71 -0.31
C LYS A 91 -25.21 5.33 -0.69
N GLY A 92 -24.86 4.80 -1.87
CA GLY A 92 -25.36 3.53 -2.39
C GLY A 92 -24.66 2.34 -1.76
N ASP A 93 -25.45 1.38 -1.35
CA ASP A 93 -25.29 -0.03 -0.97
C ASP A 93 -23.92 -0.73 -1.13
N ILE A 94 -22.84 -0.12 -0.67
CA ILE A 94 -21.68 -0.90 -0.30
C ILE A 94 -21.88 -1.22 1.18
N THR A 95 -22.18 -2.48 1.48
CA THR A 95 -22.24 -3.08 2.81
C THR A 95 -21.27 -2.35 3.74
N PRO A 96 -21.65 -1.95 4.95
CA PRO A 96 -20.76 -1.22 5.84
C PRO A 96 -19.45 -1.98 5.92
N LEU A 97 -18.35 -1.33 5.56
CA LEU A 97 -16.99 -1.87 5.68
C LEU A 97 -16.74 -2.16 7.16
N ASN A 98 -17.30 -3.25 7.66
CA ASN A 98 -17.06 -3.69 9.02
C ASN A 98 -15.66 -4.31 9.05
N LEU A 99 -14.70 -3.50 9.46
CA LEU A 99 -13.40 -4.03 9.83
C LEU A 99 -13.60 -4.89 11.09
N PRO A 100 -13.23 -6.17 11.05
CA PRO A 100 -13.37 -7.07 12.20
C PRO A 100 -12.25 -6.79 13.21
N VAL A 101 -12.07 -5.52 13.57
CA VAL A 101 -10.99 -5.03 14.42
C VAL A 101 -11.55 -4.16 15.52
N ASN A 102 -10.98 -4.28 16.71
CA ASN A 102 -11.25 -3.41 17.83
C ASN A 102 -9.98 -2.65 18.24
N ARG A 103 -10.13 -1.63 19.08
CA ARG A 103 -9.01 -0.79 19.53
C ARG A 103 -8.06 -1.50 20.49
N GLU A 104 -8.42 -2.63 21.05
CA GLU A 104 -7.60 -3.40 21.98
C GLU A 104 -6.56 -4.28 21.27
N MET A 105 -6.81 -4.60 19.99
CA MET A 105 -5.89 -5.39 19.15
C MET A 105 -4.59 -4.63 18.92
N ASP A 106 -3.47 -5.33 18.84
CA ASP A 106 -2.18 -4.74 18.44
C ASP A 106 -2.22 -4.25 16.98
N LEU A 107 -1.29 -3.34 16.65
CA LEU A 107 -1.24 -2.72 15.32
C LEU A 107 -1.07 -3.76 14.20
N GLU A 108 -0.20 -4.76 14.41
CA GLU A 108 0.09 -5.78 13.40
C GLU A 108 -1.16 -6.62 13.09
N THR A 109 -1.89 -7.02 14.11
CA THR A 109 -3.17 -7.73 13.97
C THR A 109 -4.21 -6.87 13.22
N ILE A 110 -4.32 -5.58 13.55
CA ILE A 110 -5.22 -4.66 12.84
C ILE A 110 -4.85 -4.58 11.35
N LEU A 111 -3.57 -4.37 11.03
CA LEU A 111 -3.12 -4.25 9.64
C LEU A 111 -3.31 -5.56 8.86
N ALA A 112 -3.04 -6.71 9.48
CA ALA A 112 -3.24 -8.03 8.86
C ALA A 112 -4.72 -8.29 8.55
N LEU A 113 -5.63 -8.06 9.51
CA LEU A 113 -7.07 -8.22 9.32
C LEU A 113 -7.63 -7.21 8.33
N SER A 114 -7.10 -5.99 8.34
CA SER A 114 -7.46 -4.94 7.38
C SER A 114 -7.09 -5.35 5.95
N THR A 115 -5.88 -5.89 5.76
CA THR A 115 -5.42 -6.36 4.44
C THR A 115 -6.28 -7.53 3.94
N ASP A 116 -6.62 -8.48 4.80
CA ASP A 116 -7.49 -9.61 4.47
C ASP A 116 -8.90 -9.15 4.08
N THR A 117 -9.46 -8.23 4.86
CA THR A 117 -10.76 -7.65 4.59
C THR A 117 -10.78 -6.91 3.25
N LEU A 118 -9.77 -6.07 2.99
CA LEU A 118 -9.67 -5.33 1.73
C LEU A 118 -9.58 -6.26 0.52
N SER A 119 -8.79 -7.33 0.62
CA SER A 119 -8.68 -8.34 -0.44
C SER A 119 -10.01 -9.05 -0.72
N LYS A 120 -10.77 -9.40 0.32
CA LYS A 120 -12.10 -10.02 0.18
C LYS A 120 -13.10 -9.09 -0.50
N PHE A 121 -13.10 -7.79 -0.17
CA PHE A 121 -14.01 -6.81 -0.77
C PHE A 121 -13.67 -6.51 -2.23
N THR A 122 -12.39 -6.43 -2.55
CA THR A 122 -11.96 -6.07 -3.91
C THR A 122 -11.81 -7.27 -4.82
N ASN A 123 -11.62 -8.46 -4.25
CA ASN A 123 -11.24 -9.69 -4.94
C ASN A 123 -9.91 -9.55 -5.71
N TYR A 124 -9.01 -8.67 -5.25
CA TYR A 124 -7.66 -8.47 -5.77
C TYR A 124 -6.61 -8.65 -4.65
N LEU A 125 -5.34 -8.71 -5.05
CA LEU A 125 -4.25 -8.67 -4.08
C LEU A 125 -4.26 -7.31 -3.37
N SER A 126 -4.25 -7.37 -2.06
CA SER A 126 -4.20 -6.19 -1.21
C SER A 126 -2.93 -6.17 -0.39
N MET A 127 -2.37 -4.97 -0.23
CA MET A 127 -1.13 -4.74 0.49
C MET A 127 -1.30 -3.57 1.45
N ILE A 128 -0.78 -3.71 2.66
CA ILE A 128 -0.62 -2.61 3.60
C ILE A 128 0.84 -2.58 4.06
N VAL A 129 1.47 -1.41 4.00
CA VAL A 129 2.81 -1.17 4.52
C VAL A 129 2.69 -0.26 5.74
N ALA A 130 3.21 -0.74 6.87
CA ALA A 130 3.30 0.06 8.09
C ALA A 130 4.29 1.22 7.91
N PRO A 131 4.14 2.34 8.66
CA PRO A 131 5.05 3.47 8.61
C PRO A 131 6.51 3.06 8.84
N GLU A 132 7.43 3.81 8.29
CA GLU A 132 8.85 3.66 8.59
C GLU A 132 9.13 4.03 10.04
N ILE A 133 10.04 3.27 10.68
CA ILE A 133 10.40 3.55 12.06
C ILE A 133 10.99 4.96 12.22
N ASN A 134 11.67 5.46 11.20
CA ASN A 134 12.27 6.79 11.21
C ASN A 134 11.23 7.93 11.20
N GLN A 135 9.98 7.63 10.82
CA GLN A 135 8.87 8.57 10.81
C GLN A 135 8.01 8.48 12.07
N VAL A 136 8.34 7.58 12.99
CA VAL A 136 7.60 7.42 14.25
C VAL A 136 8.40 7.97 15.42
N ARG A 137 7.66 8.37 16.46
CA ARG A 137 8.27 8.88 17.69
C ARG A 137 8.48 7.77 18.69
N LEU A 138 9.59 7.85 19.42
CA LEU A 138 9.84 6.93 20.51
C LEU A 138 8.88 7.22 21.68
N ARG A 139 8.16 6.21 22.12
CA ARG A 139 7.26 6.30 23.26
C ARG A 139 7.94 5.80 24.54
N HIS A 140 8.58 4.63 24.46
CA HIS A 140 9.21 3.99 25.60
C HIS A 140 10.31 3.01 25.21
N ILE A 141 11.36 2.92 26.02
CA ILE A 141 12.39 1.90 25.95
C ILE A 141 12.36 1.12 27.24
N GLU A 142 12.52 -0.19 27.18
CA GLU A 142 12.66 -1.07 28.33
C GLU A 142 13.81 -2.04 28.12
N LEU A 143 14.53 -2.33 29.22
CA LEU A 143 15.62 -3.29 29.26
C LEU A 143 15.33 -4.31 30.35
N LEU A 144 15.28 -5.57 29.96
CA LEU A 144 14.98 -6.67 30.89
C LEU A 144 16.16 -7.64 30.89
N LYS A 145 16.56 -8.07 32.10
CA LYS A 145 17.54 -9.14 32.26
C LYS A 145 16.83 -10.49 32.14
N PHE A 146 17.41 -11.38 31.36
CA PHE A 146 16.88 -12.72 31.10
C PHE A 146 17.69 -13.80 31.83
N GLU A 147 19.02 -13.74 31.63
CA GLU A 147 20.03 -14.59 32.24
C GLU A 147 21.25 -13.73 32.52
N ASP A 148 22.33 -14.31 33.11
CA ASP A 148 23.46 -13.54 33.62
C ASP A 148 24.09 -12.55 32.64
N ASN A 149 24.14 -12.89 31.35
CA ASN A 149 24.69 -12.03 30.29
C ASN A 149 23.69 -11.78 29.17
N ASP A 150 22.43 -12.22 29.30
CA ASP A 150 21.40 -12.11 28.28
C ASP A 150 20.32 -11.13 28.68
N TYR A 151 20.07 -10.19 27.76
CA TYR A 151 19.15 -9.08 27.95
C TYR A 151 18.14 -9.01 26.83
N LEU A 152 16.97 -8.46 27.13
CA LEU A 152 15.94 -8.13 26.15
C LEU A 152 15.81 -6.61 26.07
N PHE A 153 16.08 -6.07 24.89
CA PHE A 153 15.76 -4.70 24.52
C PHE A 153 14.34 -4.65 23.96
N VAL A 154 13.52 -3.74 24.46
CA VAL A 154 12.16 -3.46 23.97
C VAL A 154 12.05 -1.97 23.68
N LEU A 155 11.58 -1.62 22.48
CA LEU A 155 11.31 -0.26 22.06
C LEU A 155 9.85 -0.17 21.61
N ILE A 156 9.11 0.79 22.16
CA ILE A 156 7.71 1.06 21.84
C ILE A 156 7.62 2.43 21.18
N THR A 157 6.90 2.50 20.06
CA THR A 157 6.67 3.72 19.30
C THR A 157 5.31 4.34 19.61
N ASP A 158 5.09 5.59 19.21
CA ASP A 158 3.81 6.29 19.28
C ASP A 158 2.71 5.64 18.45
N SER A 159 3.09 4.90 17.40
CA SER A 159 2.17 4.08 16.61
C SER A 159 1.73 2.78 17.31
N GLY A 160 2.21 2.52 18.53
CA GLY A 160 1.94 1.30 19.29
C GLY A 160 2.74 0.08 18.82
N ARG A 161 3.72 0.26 17.92
CA ARG A 161 4.57 -0.82 17.47
C ARG A 161 5.63 -1.17 18.50
N VAL A 162 5.85 -2.47 18.72
CA VAL A 162 6.82 -2.97 19.69
C VAL A 162 7.96 -3.66 18.94
N TYR A 163 9.18 -3.19 19.17
CA TYR A 163 10.41 -3.81 18.69
C TYR A 163 11.09 -4.50 19.83
N LYS A 164 11.49 -5.75 19.66
CA LYS A 164 12.17 -6.54 20.67
C LYS A 164 13.39 -7.23 20.07
N LYS A 165 14.51 -7.19 20.82
CA LYS A 165 15.75 -7.85 20.43
C LYS A 165 16.46 -8.44 21.65
N LYS A 166 16.77 -9.74 21.60
CA LYS A 166 17.70 -10.34 22.54
C LYS A 166 19.14 -9.97 22.17
N PHE A 167 19.96 -9.72 23.16
CA PHE A 167 21.38 -9.49 22.99
C PHE A 167 22.15 -9.96 24.20
N SER A 168 23.38 -10.39 23.97
CA SER A 168 24.27 -10.81 25.03
C SER A 168 25.39 -9.76 25.22
N ILE A 169 25.73 -9.47 26.46
CA ILE A 169 26.81 -8.55 26.81
C ILE A 169 27.43 -8.96 28.14
N THR A 170 28.74 -9.09 28.16
CA THR A 170 29.48 -9.35 29.37
C THR A 170 29.67 -8.06 30.17
N GLY A 171 29.35 -8.05 31.46
CA GLY A 171 29.45 -6.84 32.25
C GLY A 171 28.78 -6.91 33.63
N GLY A 172 27.99 -7.98 33.86
CA GLY A 172 27.37 -8.22 35.19
C GLY A 172 26.40 -7.14 35.62
N TYR A 173 25.68 -6.51 34.68
CA TYR A 173 24.71 -5.44 34.94
C TYR A 173 23.55 -5.98 35.80
N ASN A 174 23.20 -5.26 36.85
CA ASN A 174 22.06 -5.59 37.71
C ASN A 174 20.80 -4.80 37.29
N ASP A 175 19.66 -5.11 37.90
CA ASP A 175 18.37 -4.48 37.55
C ASP A 175 18.37 -2.97 37.82
N LEU A 176 19.12 -2.48 38.81
CA LEU A 176 19.25 -1.05 39.09
C LEU A 176 20.00 -0.32 37.93
N ASP A 177 21.05 -0.95 37.39
CA ASP A 177 21.79 -0.41 36.24
C ASP A 177 20.88 -0.31 35.02
N LEU A 178 20.09 -1.36 34.75
CA LEU A 178 19.15 -1.37 33.64
C LEU A 178 18.08 -0.29 33.81
N GLN A 179 17.51 -0.13 35.01
CA GLN A 179 16.53 0.92 35.27
C GLN A 179 17.12 2.32 35.12
N ARG A 180 18.35 2.57 35.57
CA ARG A 180 19.03 3.87 35.41
C ARG A 180 19.20 4.21 33.91
N ILE A 181 19.71 3.26 33.12
CA ILE A 181 19.90 3.44 31.68
C ILE A 181 18.57 3.66 31.01
N THR A 182 17.56 2.84 31.31
CA THR A 182 16.20 2.97 30.75
C THR A 182 15.63 4.34 31.07
N ASN A 183 15.71 4.82 32.29
CA ASN A 183 15.21 6.13 32.68
C ASN A 183 15.96 7.26 31.94
N LEU A 184 17.29 7.15 31.86
CA LEU A 184 18.13 8.12 31.16
C LEU A 184 17.76 8.20 29.67
N LEU A 185 17.67 7.08 28.98
CA LEU A 185 17.31 7.02 27.56
C LEU A 185 15.89 7.54 27.33
N ASN A 186 14.93 7.14 28.14
CA ASN A 186 13.55 7.62 28.03
C ASN A 186 13.45 9.13 28.26
N SER A 187 14.16 9.69 29.23
CA SER A 187 14.16 11.14 29.50
C SER A 187 14.66 11.97 28.31
N GLN A 188 15.60 11.44 27.55
CA GLN A 188 16.21 12.12 26.40
C GLN A 188 15.48 11.89 25.09
N ALA A 189 14.85 10.74 24.92
CA ALA A 189 14.36 10.24 23.64
C ALA A 189 12.84 10.23 23.50
N ARG A 190 12.09 10.17 24.59
CA ARG A 190 10.62 10.09 24.57
C ARG A 190 10.00 11.26 23.80
N GLY A 191 9.10 10.94 22.87
CA GLY A 191 8.37 11.91 22.05
C GLY A 191 9.17 12.48 20.85
N LYS A 192 10.47 12.14 20.74
CA LYS A 192 11.29 12.54 19.59
C LYS A 192 11.19 11.53 18.46
N LEU A 193 11.39 11.99 17.22
CA LEU A 193 11.57 11.09 16.07
C LEU A 193 12.84 10.24 16.29
N ILE A 194 12.75 8.95 15.98
CA ILE A 194 13.85 8.02 16.25
C ILE A 194 15.14 8.42 15.54
N ASN A 195 15.05 8.94 14.32
CA ASN A 195 16.20 9.43 13.55
C ASN A 195 16.77 10.77 14.04
N GLU A 196 16.02 11.53 14.86
CA GLU A 196 16.44 12.84 15.39
C GLU A 196 16.96 12.75 16.83
N ILE A 197 16.99 11.56 17.42
CA ILE A 197 17.45 11.41 18.81
C ILE A 197 18.96 11.60 18.88
N ALA A 198 19.38 12.70 19.48
CA ALA A 198 20.79 12.94 19.80
C ALA A 198 21.11 12.37 21.17
N PHE A 199 22.02 11.39 21.22
CA PHE A 199 22.43 10.70 22.45
C PHE A 199 23.70 11.26 23.08
N GLU A 200 24.25 12.36 22.56
CA GLU A 200 25.49 12.97 23.05
C GLU A 200 25.41 13.35 24.54
N ASN A 201 24.27 13.90 24.96
CA ASN A 201 24.02 14.23 26.36
C ASN A 201 23.89 12.98 27.27
N THR A 202 23.37 11.89 26.72
CA THR A 202 23.25 10.61 27.44
C THR A 202 24.62 10.06 27.78
N ILE A 203 25.56 10.13 26.83
CA ILE A 203 26.94 9.68 27.02
C ILE A 203 27.66 10.57 28.03
N LYS A 204 27.51 11.90 27.96
CA LYS A 204 28.11 12.84 28.95
C LYS A 204 27.63 12.64 30.37
N ILE A 205 26.33 12.37 30.57
CA ILE A 205 25.78 12.09 31.90
C ILE A 205 26.34 10.77 32.46
N ALA A 206 26.57 9.80 31.57
CA ALA A 206 27.12 8.48 31.96
C ALA A 206 28.67 8.50 32.14
N GLU A 207 29.38 9.60 31.84
CA GLU A 207 30.83 9.69 31.96
C GLU A 207 31.32 9.39 33.39
N ASN A 208 30.50 9.65 34.41
CA ASN A 208 30.81 9.33 35.81
C ASN A 208 30.70 7.82 36.11
N GLU A 209 30.03 7.05 35.27
CA GLU A 209 29.78 5.61 35.42
C GLU A 209 30.29 4.86 34.16
N LYS A 210 31.61 4.88 33.96
CA LYS A 210 32.27 4.35 32.76
C LYS A 210 31.86 2.92 32.38
N TYR A 211 31.48 2.08 33.32
CA TYR A 211 31.04 0.71 33.06
C TYR A 211 29.69 0.63 32.37
N LEU A 212 28.84 1.66 32.52
CA LEU A 212 27.54 1.73 31.83
C LEU A 212 27.63 2.23 30.38
N ILE A 213 28.72 2.95 30.04
CA ILE A 213 28.89 3.54 28.68
C ILE A 213 28.85 2.47 27.60
N PHE A 214 29.43 1.30 27.87
CA PHE A 214 29.44 0.22 26.87
C PHE A 214 28.03 -0.32 26.59
N LEU A 215 27.21 -0.50 27.62
CA LEU A 215 25.83 -0.93 27.47
C LEU A 215 24.98 0.17 26.79
N ILE A 216 25.17 1.44 27.17
CA ILE A 216 24.46 2.58 26.54
C ILE A 216 24.78 2.65 25.06
N ASN A 217 26.03 2.57 24.64
CA ASN A 217 26.42 2.59 23.25
C ASN A 217 25.79 1.43 22.47
N LYS A 218 25.79 0.22 23.06
CA LYS A 218 25.14 -0.95 22.46
C LYS A 218 23.66 -0.73 22.21
N ILE A 219 22.96 -0.08 23.15
CA ILE A 219 21.52 0.21 23.03
C ILE A 219 21.30 1.32 22.00
N ILE A 220 22.13 2.36 21.98
CA ILE A 220 22.07 3.43 20.97
C ILE A 220 22.25 2.84 19.58
N ASP A 221 23.21 1.93 19.38
CA ASP A 221 23.41 1.24 18.10
C ASP A 221 22.19 0.38 17.72
N MET A 222 21.56 -0.26 18.71
CA MET A 222 20.31 -1.00 18.46
C MET A 222 19.16 -0.07 18.08
N ILE A 223 19.01 1.10 18.71
CA ILE A 223 17.99 2.10 18.35
C ILE A 223 18.23 2.61 16.90
N LYS A 224 19.48 2.94 16.55
CA LYS A 224 19.84 3.36 15.20
C LYS A 224 19.64 2.25 14.19
N SER A 225 20.05 1.02 14.51
CA SER A 225 19.86 -0.13 13.61
C SER A 225 18.39 -0.56 13.47
N CYS A 226 17.51 -0.15 14.39
CA CYS A 226 16.07 -0.30 14.16
C CYS A 226 15.59 0.47 12.92
N GLY A 227 16.30 1.56 12.52
CA GLY A 227 16.04 2.29 11.26
C GLY A 227 16.51 1.55 10.01
N ASP A 228 17.65 0.86 10.09
CA ASP A 228 18.38 0.39 8.90
C ASP A 228 18.12 -1.09 8.51
N GLY A 229 17.49 -1.90 9.33
CA GLY A 229 17.43 -3.33 9.00
C GLY A 229 16.56 -4.23 9.85
N PHE A 230 15.90 -3.73 10.87
CA PHE A 230 15.01 -4.57 11.68
C PHE A 230 13.68 -4.81 10.97
N ASN A 231 13.63 -5.92 10.22
CA ASN A 231 12.44 -6.51 9.62
C ASN A 231 11.66 -5.61 8.67
N SER A 232 12.23 -5.36 7.49
CA SER A 232 11.43 -5.06 6.29
C SER A 232 10.28 -6.06 6.13
N TYR A 233 10.46 -7.30 6.57
CA TYR A 233 9.48 -8.38 6.48
C TYR A 233 8.22 -8.18 7.35
N ASN A 234 8.31 -7.55 8.54
CA ASN A 234 7.14 -7.32 9.40
C ASN A 234 6.41 -6.00 9.10
N ARG A 235 6.79 -5.29 8.03
CA ARG A 235 6.14 -4.03 7.65
C ARG A 235 5.10 -4.19 6.56
N VAL A 236 5.16 -5.29 5.82
CA VAL A 236 4.29 -5.53 4.66
C VAL A 236 3.30 -6.62 4.99
N PHE A 237 2.03 -6.31 4.86
CA PHE A 237 0.93 -7.25 4.99
C PHE A 237 0.35 -7.46 3.59
N ILE A 238 0.38 -8.69 3.09
CA ILE A 238 -0.08 -9.07 1.76
C ILE A 238 -1.15 -10.14 1.91
N ARG A 239 -2.27 -9.98 1.19
CA ARG A 239 -3.36 -10.96 1.13
C ARG A 239 -3.97 -11.00 -0.27
N GLY A 240 -4.56 -12.14 -0.61
CA GLY A 240 -5.25 -12.30 -1.88
C GLY A 240 -4.35 -12.56 -3.08
N THR A 241 -3.15 -13.10 -2.90
CA THR A 241 -2.25 -13.49 -3.99
C THR A 241 -2.93 -14.37 -5.03
N PHE A 242 -3.75 -15.34 -4.59
CA PHE A 242 -4.49 -16.20 -5.50
C PHE A 242 -5.63 -15.49 -6.27
N CYS A 243 -6.06 -14.29 -5.83
CA CYS A 243 -7.11 -13.56 -6.53
C CYS A 243 -6.66 -13.12 -7.92
N ILE A 244 -5.37 -12.85 -8.13
CA ILE A 244 -4.81 -12.49 -9.44
C ILE A 244 -5.02 -13.62 -10.45
N PHE A 245 -4.85 -14.89 -10.03
CA PHE A 245 -4.97 -16.05 -10.92
C PHE A 245 -6.40 -16.45 -11.28
N LYS A 246 -7.41 -15.80 -10.69
CA LYS A 246 -8.81 -15.94 -11.14
C LYS A 246 -9.05 -15.25 -12.48
N ASP A 247 -8.17 -14.34 -12.87
CA ASP A 247 -8.27 -13.62 -14.12
C ASP A 247 -7.79 -14.49 -15.29
N PRO A 248 -8.62 -14.69 -16.34
CA PRO A 248 -8.24 -15.47 -17.51
C PRO A 248 -6.97 -14.99 -18.21
N GLU A 249 -6.63 -13.71 -18.13
CA GLU A 249 -5.40 -13.17 -18.72
C GLU A 249 -4.13 -13.77 -18.14
N PHE A 250 -4.19 -14.30 -16.91
CA PHE A 250 -3.05 -14.88 -16.19
C PHE A 250 -3.02 -16.41 -16.21
N LEU A 251 -3.87 -17.03 -17.00
CA LEU A 251 -3.82 -18.49 -17.21
C LEU A 251 -2.68 -18.92 -18.16
N ASP A 252 -2.07 -17.98 -18.88
CA ASP A 252 -0.84 -18.23 -19.62
C ASP A 252 0.33 -18.50 -18.66
N PHE A 253 1.03 -19.61 -18.87
CA PHE A 253 2.10 -20.07 -17.96
C PHE A 253 3.24 -19.05 -17.83
N ASN A 254 3.62 -18.37 -18.92
CA ASN A 254 4.72 -17.39 -18.88
C ASN A 254 4.33 -16.13 -18.12
N LYS A 255 3.09 -15.67 -18.31
CA LYS A 255 2.54 -14.55 -17.55
C LYS A 255 2.40 -14.91 -16.07
N MET A 256 1.87 -16.07 -15.78
CA MET A 256 1.73 -16.58 -14.41
C MET A 256 3.07 -16.63 -13.69
N LYS A 257 4.13 -17.17 -14.34
CA LYS A 257 5.46 -17.24 -13.77
C LYS A 257 6.01 -15.86 -13.42
N LYS A 258 5.95 -14.89 -14.35
CA LYS A 258 6.40 -13.51 -14.10
C LYS A 258 5.69 -12.87 -12.92
N ILE A 259 4.39 -13.07 -12.81
CA ILE A 259 3.61 -12.54 -11.69
C ILE A 259 4.00 -13.20 -10.38
N MET A 260 4.22 -14.53 -10.38
CA MET A 260 4.69 -15.23 -9.17
C MET A 260 6.04 -14.70 -8.70
N ASP A 261 6.99 -14.47 -9.61
CA ASP A 261 8.31 -13.90 -9.28
C ASP A 261 8.16 -12.51 -8.61
N VAL A 262 7.20 -11.69 -9.06
CA VAL A 262 6.87 -10.40 -8.41
C VAL A 262 6.22 -10.60 -7.04
N LEU A 263 5.28 -11.55 -6.91
CA LEU A 263 4.52 -11.78 -5.68
C LEU A 263 5.35 -12.42 -4.57
N GLU A 264 6.34 -13.22 -4.91
CA GLU A 264 7.28 -13.82 -3.96
C GLU A 264 8.29 -12.80 -3.42
N ASN A 265 8.47 -11.68 -4.12
CA ASN A 265 9.39 -10.63 -3.71
C ASN A 265 8.68 -9.53 -2.91
N GLU A 266 8.49 -9.77 -1.61
CA GLU A 266 7.85 -8.81 -0.69
C GLU A 266 8.54 -7.44 -0.68
N TYR A 267 9.86 -7.39 -0.82
CA TYR A 267 10.61 -6.15 -0.89
C TYR A 267 10.27 -5.35 -2.15
N LEU A 268 10.12 -6.01 -3.29
CA LEU A 268 9.70 -5.39 -4.54
C LEU A 268 8.28 -4.83 -4.42
N LEU A 269 7.35 -5.59 -3.88
CA LEU A 269 5.97 -5.16 -3.64
C LEU A 269 5.91 -3.94 -2.71
N MET A 270 6.68 -3.96 -1.63
CA MET A 270 6.81 -2.81 -0.73
C MET A 270 7.33 -1.58 -1.47
N LYS A 271 8.41 -1.73 -2.24
CA LYS A 271 9.02 -0.65 -3.01
C LYS A 271 8.06 -0.09 -4.05
N ILE A 272 7.33 -0.95 -4.75
CA ILE A 272 6.27 -0.56 -5.70
C ILE A 272 5.22 0.30 -4.96
N LEU A 273 4.68 -0.18 -3.84
CA LEU A 273 3.66 0.55 -3.10
C LEU A 273 4.16 1.89 -2.56
N LEU A 274 5.34 1.94 -1.97
CA LEU A 274 5.91 3.17 -1.38
C LEU A 274 6.27 4.22 -2.43
N SER A 275 6.75 3.82 -3.61
CA SER A 275 7.13 4.76 -4.68
C SER A 275 5.93 5.52 -5.26
N TYR A 276 4.71 5.02 -5.07
CA TYR A 276 3.50 5.62 -5.64
C TYR A 276 2.53 6.21 -4.61
N SER A 277 2.86 6.08 -3.34
CA SER A 277 2.10 6.74 -2.27
C SER A 277 2.47 8.23 -2.21
N GLY A 278 2.00 9.01 -3.18
CA GLY A 278 2.24 10.46 -3.26
C GLY A 278 1.43 11.29 -2.24
N GLU A 279 1.44 12.61 -2.40
CA GLU A 279 0.61 13.55 -1.61
C GLU A 279 -0.87 13.49 -1.97
N ASN A 280 -1.21 12.93 -3.13
CA ASN A 280 -2.60 12.73 -3.55
C ASN A 280 -3.29 11.67 -2.68
N GLU A 281 -4.57 11.88 -2.42
CA GLU A 281 -5.38 10.95 -1.63
C GLU A 281 -5.37 9.53 -2.23
N ILE A 282 -5.43 9.40 -3.57
CA ILE A 282 -5.36 8.12 -4.29
C ILE A 282 -4.46 8.28 -5.51
N SER A 283 -3.58 7.33 -5.73
CA SER A 283 -2.70 7.20 -6.89
C SER A 283 -3.02 5.92 -7.65
N VAL A 284 -3.05 5.99 -8.98
CA VAL A 284 -3.24 4.82 -9.85
C VAL A 284 -2.08 4.72 -10.83
N LYS A 285 -1.53 3.52 -10.99
CA LYS A 285 -0.48 3.18 -11.95
C LYS A 285 -0.91 1.99 -12.79
N ILE A 286 -0.66 2.04 -14.10
CA ILE A 286 -1.18 1.10 -15.09
C ILE A 286 -0.04 0.60 -15.95
N GLY A 287 0.14 -0.73 -16.00
CA GLY A 287 1.11 -1.39 -16.87
C GLY A 287 2.52 -0.81 -16.71
N SER A 288 3.07 -0.29 -17.79
CA SER A 288 4.43 0.26 -17.86
C SER A 288 4.71 1.44 -16.91
N GLU A 289 3.68 2.03 -16.30
CA GLU A 289 3.85 3.07 -15.27
C GLU A 289 4.29 2.50 -13.92
N ILE A 290 4.17 1.18 -13.72
CA ILE A 290 4.65 0.50 -12.52
C ILE A 290 6.15 0.22 -12.69
N TYR A 291 6.91 0.43 -11.63
CA TYR A 291 8.34 0.19 -11.66
C TYR A 291 8.66 -1.31 -11.86
N GLY A 292 9.33 -1.64 -12.98
CA GLY A 292 9.76 -3.00 -13.32
C GLY A 292 9.04 -3.53 -14.58
N THR A 293 9.78 -4.10 -15.52
CA THR A 293 9.28 -4.63 -16.78
C THR A 293 8.39 -5.86 -16.64
N GLU A 294 8.38 -6.48 -15.46
CA GLU A 294 7.63 -7.71 -15.18
C GLU A 294 6.18 -7.45 -14.76
N THR A 295 5.84 -6.17 -14.58
CA THR A 295 4.53 -5.73 -14.08
C THR A 295 3.63 -5.12 -15.14
N ASP A 296 4.01 -5.21 -16.43
CA ASP A 296 3.28 -4.56 -17.54
C ASP A 296 1.81 -4.98 -17.67
N ASP A 297 1.43 -6.17 -17.20
CA ASP A 297 0.05 -6.65 -17.22
C ASP A 297 -0.75 -6.27 -15.95
N LEU A 298 -0.12 -5.58 -15.00
CA LEU A 298 -0.71 -5.23 -13.70
C LEU A 298 -1.08 -3.75 -13.61
N SER A 299 -1.98 -3.45 -12.68
CA SER A 299 -2.28 -2.09 -12.24
C SER A 299 -2.27 -2.02 -10.71
N LEU A 300 -1.82 -0.89 -10.20
CA LEU A 300 -1.77 -0.56 -8.78
C LEU A 300 -2.67 0.64 -8.47
N VAL A 301 -3.53 0.49 -7.49
CA VAL A 301 -4.24 1.63 -6.86
C VAL A 301 -3.74 1.75 -5.44
N ALA A 302 -3.21 2.91 -5.07
CA ALA A 302 -2.56 3.14 -3.78
C ALA A 302 -3.08 4.40 -3.09
N SER A 303 -3.07 4.38 -1.76
CA SER A 303 -3.42 5.51 -0.90
C SER A 303 -2.55 5.50 0.35
N LYS A 304 -2.55 6.61 1.10
CA LYS A 304 -1.95 6.69 2.44
C LYS A 304 -3.02 6.57 3.51
N TYR A 305 -2.63 6.02 4.66
CA TYR A 305 -3.40 6.10 5.89
C TYR A 305 -2.52 6.68 7.00
N LYS A 306 -3.12 7.24 8.03
CA LYS A 306 -2.41 7.89 9.14
C LYS A 306 -2.57 7.12 10.44
N ILE A 307 -1.53 7.17 11.27
CA ILE A 307 -1.53 6.65 12.63
C ILE A 307 -1.26 7.84 13.56
N ASN A 308 -2.16 8.09 14.52
CA ASN A 308 -2.07 9.19 15.48
C ASN A 308 -1.81 10.58 14.84
N GLY A 309 -2.27 10.75 13.60
CA GLY A 309 -2.15 12.02 12.87
C GLY A 309 -0.77 12.35 12.29
N ASN A 310 0.30 11.70 12.75
CA ASN A 310 1.69 12.06 12.42
C ASN A 310 2.39 11.07 11.50
N SER A 311 2.25 9.78 11.75
CA SER A 311 2.92 8.73 10.97
C SER A 311 2.02 8.25 9.84
N SER A 312 2.57 8.06 8.65
CA SER A 312 1.82 7.60 7.48
C SER A 312 2.29 6.24 7.03
N GLY A 313 1.35 5.31 6.87
CA GLY A 313 1.55 4.06 6.16
C GLY A 313 0.93 4.13 4.76
N SER A 314 1.18 3.09 3.96
CA SER A 314 0.67 2.97 2.60
C SER A 314 -0.24 1.75 2.49
N ILE A 315 -1.30 1.89 1.70
CA ILE A 315 -2.26 0.84 1.40
C ILE A 315 -2.44 0.77 -0.12
N GLY A 316 -2.49 -0.43 -0.67
CA GLY A 316 -2.61 -0.63 -2.11
C GLY A 316 -3.34 -1.89 -2.50
N ILE A 317 -3.88 -1.86 -3.72
CA ILE A 317 -4.54 -2.95 -4.39
C ILE A 317 -3.82 -3.17 -5.71
N LEU A 318 -3.31 -4.38 -5.92
CA LEU A 318 -2.66 -4.81 -7.15
C LEU A 318 -3.57 -5.81 -7.85
N GLY A 319 -3.82 -5.58 -9.13
CA GLY A 319 -4.66 -6.44 -9.96
C GLY A 319 -4.33 -6.30 -11.44
N PRO A 320 -5.09 -6.95 -12.34
CA PRO A 320 -4.91 -6.84 -13.77
C PRO A 320 -5.20 -5.43 -14.28
N LYS A 321 -4.66 -5.04 -15.44
CA LYS A 321 -4.98 -3.75 -16.08
C LYS A 321 -6.48 -3.53 -16.29
N ARG A 322 -7.24 -4.59 -16.49
CA ARG A 322 -8.69 -4.55 -16.66
C ARG A 322 -9.49 -4.57 -15.35
N MET A 323 -8.89 -4.11 -14.22
CA MET A 323 -9.66 -4.02 -12.97
C MET A 323 -10.78 -2.98 -13.05
N ASP A 324 -11.82 -3.16 -12.24
CA ASP A 324 -12.86 -2.14 -12.04
C ASP A 324 -12.31 -0.98 -11.20
N TYR A 325 -11.67 -0.02 -11.89
CA TYR A 325 -11.03 1.13 -11.26
C TYR A 325 -11.97 1.97 -10.41
N LEU A 326 -13.22 2.17 -10.87
CA LEU A 326 -14.20 2.98 -10.13
C LEU A 326 -14.51 2.35 -8.78
N LYS A 327 -14.80 1.07 -8.77
CA LYS A 327 -15.07 0.28 -7.58
C LYS A 327 -13.86 0.24 -6.65
N VAL A 328 -12.67 -0.05 -7.19
CA VAL A 328 -11.43 -0.17 -6.42
C VAL A 328 -11.03 1.17 -5.79
N ILE A 329 -11.09 2.28 -6.53
CA ILE A 329 -10.80 3.62 -6.02
C ILE A 329 -11.79 4.00 -4.89
N SER A 330 -13.08 3.73 -5.09
CA SER A 330 -14.11 4.03 -4.09
C SER A 330 -13.90 3.22 -2.80
N ILE A 331 -13.65 1.91 -2.92
CA ILE A 331 -13.38 1.04 -1.77
C ILE A 331 -12.12 1.49 -1.05
N LEU A 332 -11.01 1.70 -1.76
CA LEU A 332 -9.73 2.06 -1.18
C LEU A 332 -9.79 3.40 -0.44
N GLY A 333 -10.44 4.41 -1.02
CA GLY A 333 -10.60 5.72 -0.40
C GLY A 333 -11.37 5.67 0.92
N ARG A 334 -12.51 4.95 0.94
CA ARG A 334 -13.29 4.74 2.17
C ARG A 334 -12.53 3.92 3.20
N PHE A 335 -11.78 2.91 2.73
CA PHE A 335 -11.03 2.02 3.59
C PHE A 335 -9.86 2.75 4.26
N SER A 336 -9.10 3.54 3.51
CA SER A 336 -7.97 4.31 4.05
C SER A 336 -8.42 5.34 5.08
N SER A 337 -9.56 6.02 4.83
CA SER A 337 -10.17 6.94 5.80
C SER A 337 -10.57 6.22 7.07
N LYS A 338 -11.30 5.09 6.95
CA LYS A 338 -11.76 4.31 8.11
C LYS A 338 -10.61 3.71 8.91
N LEU A 339 -9.56 3.24 8.24
CA LEU A 339 -8.35 2.76 8.90
C LEU A 339 -7.66 3.90 9.67
N THR A 340 -7.57 5.09 9.07
CA THR A 340 -7.05 6.29 9.72
C THR A 340 -7.84 6.64 10.98
N ASP A 341 -9.18 6.68 10.90
CA ASP A 341 -10.06 7.00 12.04
C ASP A 341 -9.91 5.97 13.17
N LEU A 342 -9.78 4.69 12.82
CA LEU A 342 -9.58 3.60 13.77
C LEU A 342 -8.24 3.73 14.49
N LEU A 343 -7.19 4.15 13.79
CA LEU A 343 -5.83 4.27 14.32
C LEU A 343 -5.53 5.64 14.94
N TYR A 344 -6.42 6.63 14.82
CA TYR A 344 -6.20 8.00 15.31
C TYR A 344 -6.15 8.09 16.85
N HIS A 345 -6.87 7.22 17.56
CA HIS A 345 -6.96 7.22 19.03
C HIS A 345 -6.28 6.00 19.67
N LYS A 346 -5.40 5.34 18.95
CA LYS A 346 -4.66 4.21 19.48
C LYS A 346 -3.44 4.71 20.25
N THR A 347 -3.67 5.09 21.51
CA THR A 347 -2.65 5.47 22.50
C THR A 347 -2.26 4.30 23.36
#